data_3453fddeaa3824c423e339bdec726f2e
#
_entry.id   3453fddeaa3824c423e339bdec726f2e
#
_cell.length_a   1.000
_cell.length_b   1.000
_cell.length_c   1.000
_cell.angle_alpha   90.00
_cell.angle_beta   90.00
_cell.angle_gamma   90.00
#
_symmetry.space_group_name_H-M   'P 1'
#
loop_
_entity.id
_entity.type
_entity.pdbx_description
1 polymer ?
#
loop_
_entity_poly.entity_id
_entity_poly.type
_entity_poly.pdbx_seq_one_letter_code
_entity_poly.pdbx_strand_id
1 'polypeptide(L)'
;YMDSITQPILDADGMVIKYIGDASMHVHNAPTDDPDHADSAVRTGLKMLKAVEKFNEDFVIPEGRPPVGMGAGINSGLEYLGEMGSTKRHSYDVLGDAVSTAARIESKCKEYGCLLLVGGATVEQCKEDWFFLKIDDLAVKGKSVGIPIYTVLDDMKPIDVKSKERHDRMH
;
A
#
# COMPACT_ATOMS: atom_id res chain seq x y z
N TYR A 1 14.98 -1.69 9.80
CA TYR A 1 13.60 -1.86 9.30
C TYR A 1 13.15 -0.66 8.46
N MET A 2 13.21 0.55 8.99
CA MET A 2 12.76 1.76 8.28
C MET A 2 13.50 1.97 6.96
N ASP A 3 14.80 1.75 6.92
CA ASP A 3 15.57 1.81 5.67
C ASP A 3 15.10 0.77 4.66
N SER A 4 14.77 -0.43 5.12
CA SER A 4 14.31 -1.53 4.25
C SER A 4 13.00 -1.19 3.54
N ILE A 5 12.06 -0.54 4.22
CA ILE A 5 10.76 -0.16 3.61
C ILE A 5 10.87 1.15 2.82
N THR A 6 11.82 2.01 3.14
CA THR A 6 11.99 3.31 2.48
C THR A 6 12.69 3.18 1.12
N GLN A 7 13.68 2.31 1.01
CA GLN A 7 14.46 2.17 -0.22
C GLN A 7 13.62 1.87 -1.46
N PRO A 8 12.65 0.92 -1.44
CA PRO A 8 11.77 0.68 -2.59
C PRO A 8 10.97 1.91 -3.02
N ILE A 9 10.58 2.77 -2.07
CA ILE A 9 9.85 4.01 -2.36
C ILE A 9 10.75 4.97 -3.14
N LEU A 10 11.97 5.17 -2.67
CA LEU A 10 12.94 6.07 -3.30
C LEU A 10 13.38 5.56 -4.67
N ASP A 11 13.56 4.25 -4.82
CA ASP A 11 13.94 3.61 -6.09
C ASP A 11 12.87 3.78 -7.19
N ALA A 12 11.61 3.99 -6.78
CA ALA A 12 10.50 4.25 -7.68
C ALA A 12 10.16 5.74 -7.83
N ASP A 13 11.06 6.63 -7.41
CA ASP A 13 10.85 8.08 -7.40
C ASP A 13 9.60 8.52 -6.58
N GLY A 14 9.19 7.69 -5.63
CA GLY A 14 8.17 8.04 -4.66
C GLY A 14 8.71 8.98 -3.59
N MET A 15 7.81 9.65 -2.91
CA MET A 15 8.16 10.59 -1.86
C MET A 15 7.55 10.16 -0.54
N VAL A 16 8.40 10.00 0.49
CA VAL A 16 7.93 9.79 1.85
C VAL A 16 7.43 11.12 2.40
N ILE A 17 6.17 11.15 2.81
CA ILE A 17 5.56 12.33 3.42
C ILE A 17 5.90 12.37 4.91
N LYS A 18 5.66 11.28 5.60
CA LYS A 18 5.98 11.15 7.03
C LYS A 18 6.00 9.71 7.48
N TYR A 19 6.67 9.49 8.60
CA TYR A 19 6.56 8.25 9.35
C TYR A 19 5.56 8.44 10.49
N ILE A 20 4.74 7.43 10.73
CA ILE A 20 3.75 7.40 11.81
C ILE A 20 4.05 6.15 12.64
N GLY A 21 4.84 6.31 13.71
CA GLY A 21 5.42 5.19 14.43
C GLY A 21 6.33 4.37 13.51
N ASP A 22 6.02 3.11 13.31
CA ASP A 22 6.71 2.19 12.39
C ASP A 22 6.11 2.15 10.98
N ALA A 23 5.07 2.93 10.74
CA ALA A 23 4.42 3.04 9.44
C ALA A 23 4.98 4.19 8.61
N SER A 24 4.88 4.09 7.29
CA SER A 24 5.23 5.18 6.38
C SER A 24 4.02 5.59 5.53
N MET A 25 3.83 6.89 5.39
CA MET A 25 2.93 7.47 4.40
C MET A 25 3.76 8.05 3.26
N HIS A 26 3.51 7.58 2.05
CA HIS A 26 4.25 8.03 0.88
C HIS A 26 3.32 8.15 -0.33
N VAL A 27 3.77 8.90 -1.31
CA VAL A 27 3.02 9.17 -2.54
C VAL A 27 3.87 8.90 -3.77
N HIS A 28 3.20 8.60 -4.86
CA HIS A 28 3.76 8.51 -6.20
C HIS A 28 3.20 9.63 -7.07
N ASN A 29 3.85 9.97 -8.16
CA ASN A 29 3.52 11.08 -9.04
C ASN A 29 3.79 12.46 -8.44
N ALA A 30 4.65 12.50 -7.43
CA ALA A 30 5.13 13.75 -6.82
C ALA A 30 6.46 13.48 -6.09
N PRO A 31 7.39 14.43 -6.06
CA PRO A 31 7.38 15.72 -6.78
C PRO A 31 7.58 15.59 -8.28
N THR A 32 8.03 14.42 -8.75
CA THR A 32 8.24 14.10 -10.16
C THR A 32 7.00 13.47 -10.75
N ASP A 33 6.56 13.95 -11.89
CA ASP A 33 5.44 13.36 -12.63
C ASP A 33 5.75 11.92 -13.03
N ASP A 34 4.84 11.02 -12.74
CA ASP A 34 4.89 9.62 -13.14
C ASP A 34 3.55 9.24 -13.77
N PRO A 35 3.45 9.16 -15.10
CA PRO A 35 2.20 8.76 -15.76
C PRO A 35 1.77 7.33 -15.44
N ASP A 36 2.70 6.50 -14.95
CA ASP A 36 2.45 5.11 -14.53
C ASP A 36 2.42 4.96 -13.00
N HIS A 37 2.04 6.02 -12.29
CA HIS A 37 2.09 6.09 -10.84
C HIS A 37 1.31 4.96 -10.13
N ALA A 38 0.20 4.51 -10.69
CA ALA A 38 -0.58 3.42 -10.11
C ALA A 38 0.20 2.10 -10.16
N ASP A 39 0.81 1.78 -11.29
CA ASP A 39 1.67 0.60 -11.42
C ASP A 39 2.91 0.71 -10.53
N SER A 40 3.51 1.90 -10.47
CA SER A 40 4.65 2.18 -9.58
C SER A 40 4.31 1.95 -8.12
N ALA A 41 3.13 2.38 -7.68
CA ALA A 41 2.67 2.18 -6.31
C ALA A 41 2.47 0.70 -5.98
N VAL A 42 1.83 -0.05 -6.86
CA VAL A 42 1.63 -1.50 -6.68
C VAL A 42 2.97 -2.23 -6.61
N ARG A 43 3.85 -1.94 -7.55
CA ARG A 43 5.20 -2.53 -7.60
C ARG A 43 6.00 -2.21 -6.34
N THR A 44 5.96 -0.97 -5.88
CA THR A 44 6.61 -0.52 -4.66
C THR A 44 6.09 -1.27 -3.44
N GLY A 45 4.78 -1.41 -3.31
CA GLY A 45 4.16 -2.17 -2.22
C GLY A 45 4.66 -3.62 -2.17
N LEU A 46 4.72 -4.29 -3.32
CA LEU A 46 5.25 -5.66 -3.41
C LEU A 46 6.74 -5.73 -3.03
N LYS A 47 7.54 -4.76 -3.48
CA LYS A 47 8.96 -4.70 -3.13
C LYS A 47 9.18 -4.42 -1.64
N MET A 48 8.35 -3.60 -1.03
CA MET A 48 8.39 -3.35 0.41
C MET A 48 8.12 -4.64 1.20
N LEU A 49 7.13 -5.42 0.79
CA LEU A 49 6.85 -6.72 1.43
C LEU A 49 8.04 -7.68 1.33
N LYS A 50 8.68 -7.76 0.17
CA LYS A 50 9.89 -8.56 -0.03
C LYS A 50 11.06 -8.06 0.82
N ALA A 51 11.19 -6.74 0.97
CA ALA A 51 12.22 -6.13 1.81
C ALA A 51 12.02 -6.48 3.29
N VAL A 52 10.77 -6.55 3.76
CA VAL A 52 10.45 -6.97 5.13
C VAL A 52 10.76 -8.47 5.33
N GLU A 53 10.44 -9.33 4.36
CA GLU A 53 10.83 -10.75 4.40
C GLU A 53 12.35 -10.89 4.55
N LYS A 54 13.12 -10.18 3.73
CA LYS A 54 14.57 -10.19 3.79
C LYS A 54 15.11 -9.66 5.11
N PHE A 55 14.53 -8.59 5.62
CA PHE A 55 14.89 -8.04 6.94
C PHE A 55 14.68 -9.08 8.05
N ASN A 56 13.58 -9.82 8.02
CA ASN A 56 13.32 -10.88 8.98
C ASN A 56 14.37 -12.00 8.88
N GLU A 57 14.70 -12.45 7.68
CA GLU A 57 15.70 -13.50 7.45
C GLU A 57 17.10 -13.09 7.91
N ASP A 58 17.49 -11.84 7.66
CA ASP A 58 18.84 -11.35 7.93
C ASP A 58 19.04 -10.91 9.38
N PHE A 59 18.03 -10.35 10.05
CA PHE A 59 18.20 -9.68 11.35
C PHE A 59 17.30 -10.16 12.47
N VAL A 60 16.10 -10.63 12.18
CA VAL A 60 15.09 -10.94 13.21
C VAL A 60 15.13 -12.41 13.62
N ILE A 61 15.02 -13.30 12.64
CA ILE A 61 14.99 -14.75 12.86
C ILE A 61 16.31 -15.26 13.45
N PRO A 62 17.51 -14.81 12.99
CA PRO A 62 18.77 -15.22 13.60
C PRO A 62 18.91 -14.86 15.08
N GLU A 63 18.22 -13.82 15.55
CA GLU A 63 18.18 -13.43 16.96
C GLU A 63 17.12 -14.18 17.78
N GLY A 64 16.40 -15.13 17.18
CA GLY A 64 15.34 -15.89 17.85
C GLY A 64 14.06 -15.08 18.13
N ARG A 65 13.89 -13.93 17.48
CA ARG A 65 12.69 -13.10 17.62
C ARG A 65 11.63 -13.48 16.60
N PRO A 66 10.33 -13.29 16.90
CA PRO A 66 9.27 -13.52 15.94
C PRO A 66 9.37 -12.53 14.77
N PRO A 67 9.06 -12.97 13.53
CA PRO A 67 9.11 -12.09 12.36
C PRO A 67 8.21 -10.86 12.52
N VAL A 68 8.69 -9.71 12.05
CA VAL A 68 7.86 -8.51 11.94
C VAL A 68 6.97 -8.59 10.70
N GLY A 69 5.76 -8.07 10.80
CA GLY A 69 4.81 -8.00 9.70
C GLY A 69 4.60 -6.56 9.23
N MET A 70 4.15 -6.43 7.99
CA MET A 70 3.76 -5.15 7.41
C MET A 70 2.47 -5.34 6.61
N GLY A 71 1.52 -4.41 6.77
CA GLY A 71 0.38 -4.27 5.87
C GLY A 71 0.56 -3.01 5.02
N ALA A 72 0.09 -3.05 3.78
CA ALA A 72 0.11 -1.91 2.89
C ALA A 72 -1.26 -1.66 2.27
N GLY A 73 -1.71 -0.41 2.29
CA GLY A 73 -2.92 0.05 1.62
C GLY A 73 -2.58 1.09 0.57
N ILE A 74 -3.07 0.90 -0.64
CA ILE A 74 -2.83 1.78 -1.78
C ILE A 74 -4.17 2.33 -2.27
N ASN A 75 -4.21 3.63 -2.48
CA ASN A 75 -5.35 4.27 -3.13
C ASN A 75 -4.89 5.43 -4.00
N SER A 76 -5.72 5.80 -4.96
CA SER A 76 -5.44 6.89 -5.89
C SER A 76 -6.58 7.90 -5.88
N GLY A 77 -6.24 9.15 -6.05
CA GLY A 77 -7.20 10.24 -6.12
C GLY A 77 -6.51 11.58 -6.24
N LEU A 78 -7.32 12.62 -6.40
CA LEU A 78 -6.82 13.99 -6.42
C LEU A 78 -6.49 14.44 -4.99
N GLU A 79 -5.24 14.83 -4.79
CA GLU A 79 -4.71 15.23 -3.50
C GLU A 79 -4.04 16.59 -3.59
N TYR A 80 -4.09 17.34 -2.50
CA TYR A 80 -3.28 18.54 -2.33
C TYR A 80 -1.99 18.18 -1.63
N LEU A 81 -0.88 18.57 -2.24
CA LEU A 81 0.46 18.29 -1.75
C LEU A 81 1.25 19.59 -1.61
N GLY A 82 1.81 19.85 -0.44
CA GLY A 82 2.61 21.04 -0.21
C GLY A 82 2.86 21.34 1.26
N GLU A 83 3.42 22.51 1.52
CA GLU A 83 3.66 22.98 2.86
C GLU A 83 2.34 23.37 3.54
N MET A 84 2.12 22.82 4.71
CA MET A 84 0.95 23.05 5.54
C MET A 84 1.35 23.36 6.97
N GLY A 85 0.52 24.14 7.65
CA GLY A 85 0.73 24.49 9.04
C GLY A 85 0.56 25.98 9.32
N SER A 86 1.15 26.43 10.42
CA SER A 86 1.13 27.82 10.83
C SER A 86 2.40 28.58 10.39
N THR A 87 2.40 29.89 10.53
CA THR A 87 3.58 30.72 10.26
C THR A 87 4.81 30.36 11.10
N LYS A 88 4.60 29.65 12.21
CA LYS A 88 5.67 29.24 13.14
C LYS A 88 6.14 27.81 12.94
N ARG A 89 5.32 26.96 12.29
CA ARG A 89 5.65 25.56 12.05
C ARG A 89 5.00 25.10 10.75
N HIS A 90 5.84 24.77 9.78
CA HIS A 90 5.40 24.18 8.50
C HIS A 90 5.82 22.73 8.43
N SER A 91 5.02 21.93 7.78
CA SER A 91 5.40 20.60 7.34
C SER A 91 4.89 20.36 5.93
N TYR A 92 5.64 19.63 5.15
CA TYR A 92 5.20 19.17 3.84
C TYR A 92 4.24 18.00 4.08
N ASP A 93 3.04 18.12 3.58
CA ASP A 93 1.98 17.14 3.84
C ASP A 93 1.08 16.96 2.62
N VAL A 94 0.21 15.96 2.70
CA VAL A 94 -0.79 15.65 1.69
C VAL A 94 -2.17 15.68 2.32
N LEU A 95 -3.13 16.30 1.62
CA LEU A 95 -4.51 16.42 2.04
C LEU A 95 -5.46 15.94 0.95
N GLY A 96 -6.39 15.09 1.34
CA GLY A 96 -7.47 14.61 0.49
C GLY A 96 -8.06 13.29 0.96
N ASP A 97 -9.17 12.91 0.35
CA ASP A 97 -9.92 11.71 0.70
C ASP A 97 -9.16 10.42 0.35
N ALA A 98 -8.29 10.44 -0.67
CA ALA A 98 -7.56 9.27 -1.10
C ALA A 98 -6.57 8.80 -0.03
N VAL A 99 -5.94 9.72 0.72
CA VAL A 99 -5.05 9.39 1.84
C VAL A 99 -5.80 8.72 2.97
N SER A 100 -6.91 9.31 3.41
CA SER A 100 -7.75 8.73 4.46
C SER A 100 -8.26 7.35 4.07
N THR A 101 -8.65 7.19 2.83
CA THR A 101 -9.11 5.91 2.27
C THR A 101 -7.97 4.89 2.22
N ALA A 102 -6.76 5.28 1.80
CA ALA A 102 -5.59 4.40 1.82
C ALA A 102 -5.29 3.88 3.23
N ALA A 103 -5.36 4.73 4.24
CA ALA A 103 -5.17 4.35 5.64
C ALA A 103 -6.24 3.35 6.11
N ARG A 104 -7.50 3.55 5.71
CA ARG A 104 -8.60 2.61 6.01
C ARG A 104 -8.41 1.28 5.31
N ILE A 105 -7.96 1.28 4.07
CA ILE A 105 -7.64 0.07 3.30
C ILE A 105 -6.52 -0.70 4.01
N GLU A 106 -5.46 -0.02 4.42
CA GLU A 106 -4.35 -0.64 5.15
C GLU A 106 -4.84 -1.32 6.44
N SER A 107 -5.72 -0.66 7.20
CA SER A 107 -6.27 -1.20 8.44
C SER A 107 -7.04 -2.51 8.26
N LYS A 108 -7.51 -2.79 7.04
CA LYS A 108 -8.21 -4.02 6.68
C LYS A 108 -7.30 -5.21 6.37
N CYS A 109 -6.01 -4.98 6.17
CA CYS A 109 -5.06 -6.05 5.86
C CYS A 109 -5.11 -7.20 6.89
N LYS A 110 -5.16 -6.88 8.16
CA LYS A 110 -5.26 -7.85 9.25
C LYS A 110 -6.56 -8.66 9.20
N GLU A 111 -7.67 -7.99 8.96
CA GLU A 111 -9.00 -8.60 8.92
C GLU A 111 -9.13 -9.62 7.79
N TYR A 112 -8.57 -9.32 6.62
CA TYR A 112 -8.64 -10.20 5.46
C TYR A 112 -7.43 -11.13 5.29
N GLY A 113 -6.45 -11.04 6.17
CA GLY A 113 -5.22 -11.83 6.06
C GLY A 113 -4.41 -11.54 4.80
N CYS A 114 -4.52 -10.33 4.27
CA CYS A 114 -3.78 -9.85 3.09
C CYS A 114 -2.73 -8.84 3.52
N LEU A 115 -1.52 -8.94 2.95
CA LEU A 115 -0.44 -7.99 3.25
C LEU A 115 -0.49 -6.74 2.38
N LEU A 116 -1.17 -6.79 1.25
CA LEU A 116 -1.34 -5.67 0.34
C LEU A 116 -2.79 -5.59 -0.12
N LEU A 117 -3.41 -4.45 0.09
CA LEU A 117 -4.75 -4.14 -0.41
C LEU A 117 -4.72 -2.87 -1.26
N VAL A 118 -5.43 -2.90 -2.37
CA VAL A 118 -5.44 -1.84 -3.38
C VAL A 118 -6.86 -1.39 -3.63
N GLY A 119 -7.11 -0.10 -3.57
CA GLY A 119 -8.41 0.49 -3.87
C GLY A 119 -8.73 0.45 -5.38
N GLY A 120 -10.02 0.38 -5.70
CA GLY A 120 -10.50 0.30 -7.10
C GLY A 120 -10.02 1.45 -7.98
N ALA A 121 -9.89 2.65 -7.43
CA ALA A 121 -9.36 3.79 -8.18
C ALA A 121 -7.92 3.59 -8.68
N THR A 122 -7.09 2.89 -7.90
CA THR A 122 -5.73 2.52 -8.34
C THR A 122 -5.78 1.41 -9.39
N VAL A 123 -6.59 0.39 -9.16
CA VAL A 123 -6.75 -0.73 -10.10
C VAL A 123 -7.16 -0.24 -11.49
N GLU A 124 -8.09 0.70 -11.57
CA GLU A 124 -8.55 1.30 -12.83
C GLU A 124 -7.46 2.08 -13.58
N GLN A 125 -6.50 2.64 -12.85
CA GLN A 125 -5.40 3.42 -13.42
C GLN A 125 -4.17 2.58 -13.75
N CYS A 126 -4.09 1.33 -13.31
CA CYS A 126 -3.01 0.43 -13.66
C CYS A 126 -3.08 0.05 -15.14
N LYS A 127 -1.92 0.05 -15.80
CA LYS A 127 -1.76 -0.26 -17.22
C LYS A 127 -1.10 -1.61 -17.45
N GLU A 128 -0.38 -2.12 -16.44
CA GLU A 128 0.28 -3.43 -16.49
C GLU A 128 -0.71 -4.56 -16.19
N ASP A 129 -0.40 -5.76 -16.64
CA ASP A 129 -1.22 -6.95 -16.45
C ASP A 129 -1.02 -7.53 -15.04
N TRP A 130 -1.53 -6.83 -14.04
CA TRP A 130 -1.59 -7.33 -12.67
C TRP A 130 -2.74 -8.31 -12.53
N PHE A 131 -2.57 -9.34 -11.72
CA PHE A 131 -3.68 -10.17 -11.30
C PHE A 131 -4.28 -9.62 -10.01
N PHE A 132 -5.32 -8.80 -10.14
CA PHE A 132 -6.08 -8.29 -9.01
C PHE A 132 -7.22 -9.24 -8.66
N LEU A 133 -7.30 -9.59 -7.38
CA LEU A 133 -8.39 -10.38 -6.83
C LEU A 133 -9.24 -9.48 -5.93
N LYS A 134 -10.50 -9.30 -6.27
CA LYS A 134 -11.42 -8.54 -5.44
C LYS A 134 -11.65 -9.23 -4.11
N ILE A 135 -11.47 -8.50 -3.03
CA ILE A 135 -11.64 -8.98 -1.65
C ILE A 135 -12.99 -8.58 -1.09
N ASP A 136 -13.34 -7.30 -1.18
CA ASP A 136 -14.58 -6.77 -0.59
C ASP A 136 -14.87 -5.37 -1.14
N ASP A 137 -15.98 -4.81 -0.68
CA ASP A 137 -16.32 -3.41 -0.84
C ASP A 137 -16.20 -2.71 0.52
N LEU A 138 -15.34 -1.70 0.60
CA LEU A 138 -15.13 -0.92 1.80
C LEU A 138 -16.26 0.09 1.96
N ALA A 139 -17.01 -0.01 3.07
CA ALA A 139 -18.07 0.95 3.36
C ALA A 139 -17.51 2.35 3.61
N VAL A 140 -18.10 3.35 2.97
CA VAL A 140 -17.74 4.76 3.15
C VAL A 140 -18.93 5.50 3.75
N LYS A 141 -18.68 6.22 4.84
CA LYS A 141 -19.68 7.02 5.53
C LYS A 141 -20.30 8.05 4.57
N GLY A 142 -21.63 8.03 4.45
CA GLY A 142 -22.37 8.97 3.61
C GLY A 142 -22.46 8.60 2.13
N LYS A 143 -21.90 7.46 1.71
CA LYS A 143 -22.02 6.94 0.33
C LYS A 143 -22.80 5.63 0.32
N SER A 144 -23.67 5.45 -0.67
CA SER A 144 -24.45 4.23 -0.86
C SER A 144 -23.66 3.08 -1.51
N VAL A 145 -22.57 3.40 -2.19
CA VAL A 145 -21.70 2.44 -2.89
C VAL A 145 -20.35 2.38 -2.19
N GLY A 146 -19.92 1.15 -1.85
CA GLY A 146 -18.62 0.91 -1.25
C GLY A 146 -17.48 1.09 -2.24
N ILE A 147 -16.28 1.27 -1.71
CA ILE A 147 -15.05 1.30 -2.50
C ILE A 147 -14.55 -0.14 -2.65
N PRO A 148 -14.45 -0.68 -3.87
CA PRO A 148 -13.92 -2.02 -4.05
C PRO A 148 -12.44 -2.06 -3.68
N ILE A 149 -12.05 -3.10 -2.96
CA ILE A 149 -10.66 -3.36 -2.58
C ILE A 149 -10.20 -4.70 -3.12
N TYR A 150 -8.95 -4.72 -3.54
CA TYR A 150 -8.32 -5.86 -4.21
C TYR A 150 -7.00 -6.22 -3.53
N THR A 151 -6.62 -7.47 -3.63
CA THR A 151 -5.21 -7.85 -3.41
C THR A 151 -4.55 -8.18 -4.74
N VAL A 152 -3.22 -8.17 -4.76
CA VAL A 152 -2.43 -8.54 -5.92
C VAL A 152 -1.83 -9.91 -5.69
N LEU A 153 -2.01 -10.82 -6.65
CA LEU A 153 -1.30 -12.07 -6.69
C LEU A 153 0.00 -11.87 -7.46
N ASP A 154 1.11 -12.11 -6.79
CA ASP A 154 2.44 -11.98 -7.40
C ASP A 154 2.68 -13.14 -8.37
N ASP A 155 2.86 -12.82 -9.65
CA ASP A 155 3.14 -13.79 -10.73
C ASP A 155 4.43 -14.60 -10.51
N MET A 156 5.25 -14.18 -9.57
CA MET A 156 6.53 -14.83 -9.25
C MET A 156 6.38 -16.08 -8.36
N LYS A 157 5.19 -16.33 -7.84
CA LYS A 157 4.89 -17.56 -7.09
C LYS A 157 3.80 -18.34 -7.82
N PRO A 158 3.94 -19.67 -7.99
CA PRO A 158 2.85 -20.49 -8.51
C PRO A 158 1.61 -20.23 -7.63
N ILE A 159 0.50 -19.92 -8.29
CA ILE A 159 -0.78 -19.73 -7.60
C ILE A 159 -1.09 -21.04 -6.87
N ASP A 160 -1.02 -21.01 -5.55
CA ASP A 160 -1.55 -22.08 -4.75
C ASP A 160 -3.09 -22.04 -4.92
N VAL A 161 -3.60 -23.05 -5.62
CA VAL A 161 -5.04 -23.20 -5.89
C VAL A 161 -5.84 -23.14 -4.57
N LYS A 162 -5.25 -23.58 -3.47
CA LYS A 162 -5.87 -23.51 -2.14
C LYS A 162 -6.03 -22.09 -1.61
N SER A 163 -5.10 -21.19 -1.93
CA SER A 163 -5.25 -19.78 -1.57
C SER A 163 -6.33 -19.10 -2.41
N LYS A 164 -6.47 -19.47 -3.68
CA LYS A 164 -7.52 -18.96 -4.56
C LYS A 164 -8.90 -19.39 -4.08
N GLU A 165 -9.08 -20.66 -3.74
CA GLU A 165 -10.34 -21.19 -3.19
C GLU A 165 -10.71 -20.55 -1.84
N ARG A 166 -9.71 -20.24 -1.00
CA ARG A 166 -9.95 -19.59 0.29
C ARG A 166 -10.41 -18.14 0.12
N HIS A 167 -9.92 -17.44 -0.89
CA HIS A 167 -10.33 -16.07 -1.22
C HIS A 167 -11.72 -16.04 -1.86
N ASP A 168 -12.02 -16.99 -2.75
CA ASP A 168 -13.34 -17.12 -3.37
C ASP A 168 -14.45 -17.51 -2.36
N ARG A 169 -14.10 -18.12 -1.23
CA ARG A 169 -15.04 -18.46 -0.15
C ARG A 169 -15.30 -17.34 0.86
N MET A 170 -14.55 -16.24 0.80
CA MET A 170 -14.74 -15.08 1.66
C MET A 170 -15.75 -14.05 1.12
N HIS A 171 -16.44 -14.35 0.01
CA HIS A 171 -17.49 -13.53 -0.62
C HIS A 171 -18.88 -14.09 -0.39
#